data_6cee58527ff466be4710182e12706afb
#
_entry.id   6cee58527ff466be4710182e12706afb
#
_cell.length_a   1.000
_cell.length_b   1.000
_cell.length_c   1.000
_cell.angle_alpha   90.00
_cell.angle_beta   90.00
_cell.angle_gamma   90.00
#
_symmetry.space_group_name_H-M   'P 1'
#
loop_
_entity.id
_entity.type
_entity.pdbx_description
1 polymer ?
#
loop_
_entity_poly.entity_id
_entity_poly.type
_entity_poly.pdbx_seq_one_letter_code
_entity_poly.pdbx_strand_id
1 'polypeptide(L)'
;SLMELKNFKQEDFALTHPGGSLGRRLLSSVKDEMKQNNLPFIDQNSIVQDVLVKMTEGRLGLALVGTKEELNGVITDGDIRRALIDNKNFSELKAKDLMNPNPLTALESDNLQVAEKRMREAKVQCLVVKNPTNEVVGVIQIFE
;
A
#
# COMPACT_ATOMS: atom_id res chain seq x y z
N SER A 1 13.94 36.87 10.38
CA SER A 1 14.33 36.82 9.99
C SER A 1 14.08 36.48 9.84
N LEU A 2 13.96 36.52 10.01
CA LEU A 2 14.30 36.38 9.61
C LEU A 2 14.37 35.99 9.38
N MET A 3 14.48 35.99 9.62
CA MET A 3 15.01 35.77 9.22
C MET A 3 15.11 35.44 8.98
N GLU A 4 15.18 35.59 9.25
CA GLU A 4 15.74 35.48 8.87
C GLU A 4 15.60 35.03 8.68
N LEU A 5 15.50 35.32 8.94
CA LEU A 5 15.84 35.11 8.61
C LEU A 5 15.87 34.80 8.22
N LYS A 6 16.06 34.87 8.30
CA LYS A 6 16.45 34.69 7.88
C LYS A 6 16.56 34.13 7.42
N ASN A 7 16.73 34.28 7.55
CA ASN A 7 17.10 33.84 7.10
C ASN A 7 17.01 33.28 6.91
N PHE A 8 16.91 32.99 7.03
CA PHE A 8 17.08 32.38 6.87
C PHE A 8 16.82 31.83 6.63
N LYS A 9 16.98 32.15 6.81
CA LYS A 9 16.94 31.38 6.60
C LYS A 9 16.17 30.47 6.34
N GLN A 10 15.70 30.34 6.15
CA GLN A 10 14.80 29.52 5.73
C GLN A 10 15.18 28.38 4.90
N GLU A 11 15.87 28.42 3.96
CA GLU A 11 16.30 27.30 3.20
C GLU A 11 17.14 26.37 4.02
N ASP A 12 17.88 26.86 4.92
CA ASP A 12 18.60 26.03 5.86
C ASP A 12 17.67 25.15 6.65
N PHE A 13 16.56 25.69 6.97
CA PHE A 13 15.58 24.95 7.71
C PHE A 13 15.13 23.71 6.95
N ALA A 14 14.88 23.85 5.67
CA ALA A 14 14.46 22.72 4.86
C ALA A 14 15.53 21.65 4.77
N LEU A 15 16.77 22.04 4.67
CA LEU A 15 17.86 21.10 4.52
C LEU A 15 18.09 20.28 5.76
N THR A 16 17.79 20.82 6.92
CA THR A 16 18.03 20.09 8.15
C THR A 16 16.85 19.27 8.60
N HIS A 17 15.73 19.35 7.92
CA HIS A 17 14.53 18.70 8.34
C HIS A 17 14.57 17.23 7.94
N PRO A 18 14.69 16.31 8.89
CA PRO A 18 14.86 14.90 8.55
C PRO A 18 13.60 14.34 7.93
N GLY A 19 13.77 13.52 6.93
CA GLY A 19 12.70 12.72 6.36
C GLY A 19 11.44 13.46 6.00
N GLY A 20 11.31 14.63 6.54
CA GLY A 20 10.12 15.39 6.35
C GLY A 20 10.21 16.41 5.26
N SER A 21 11.33 16.48 4.62
CA SER A 21 11.49 17.48 3.59
C SER A 21 10.42 17.38 2.53
N LEU A 22 9.66 18.43 2.37
CA LEU A 22 8.63 18.48 1.35
C LEU A 22 9.22 18.32 -0.04
N GLY A 23 10.37 18.94 -0.28
CA GLY A 23 11.03 18.83 -1.56
C GLY A 23 11.41 17.41 -1.91
N ARG A 24 11.88 16.66 -0.91
CA ARG A 24 12.20 15.26 -1.13
C ARG A 24 10.98 14.47 -1.56
N ARG A 25 9.85 14.66 -0.90
CA ARG A 25 8.64 13.95 -1.24
C ARG A 25 8.13 14.30 -2.64
N LEU A 26 8.30 15.57 -3.04
CA LEU A 26 7.89 15.99 -4.37
C LEU A 26 8.66 15.29 -5.47
N LEU A 27 9.91 14.91 -5.20
CA LEU A 27 10.77 14.28 -6.18
C LEU A 27 10.81 12.77 -6.09
N SER A 28 10.19 12.20 -5.05
CA SER A 28 10.24 10.75 -4.85
C SER A 28 9.29 10.02 -5.77
N SER A 29 9.74 8.85 -6.22
CA SER A 29 8.88 7.94 -6.95
C SER A 29 8.29 6.92 -5.98
N VAL A 30 7.27 6.22 -6.45
CA VAL A 30 6.64 5.14 -5.69
C VAL A 30 7.70 4.11 -5.29
N LYS A 31 8.65 3.83 -6.18
CA LYS A 31 9.71 2.86 -5.91
C LYS A 31 10.53 3.21 -4.67
N ASP A 32 10.72 4.50 -4.41
CA ASP A 32 11.54 4.94 -3.29
C ASP A 32 10.91 4.61 -1.93
N GLU A 33 9.60 4.47 -1.87
CA GLU A 33 8.89 4.32 -0.61
C GLU A 33 8.16 2.98 -0.47
N MET A 34 8.07 2.18 -1.52
CA MET A 34 7.30 0.95 -1.46
C MET A 34 8.01 -0.13 -0.65
N LYS A 35 7.21 -0.97 0.02
CA LYS A 35 7.73 -2.17 0.63
C LYS A 35 7.93 -3.20 -0.47
N GLN A 36 9.11 -3.80 -0.53
CA GLN A 36 9.50 -4.72 -1.61
C GLN A 36 9.72 -6.15 -1.14
N ASN A 37 10.03 -6.34 0.14
CA ASN A 37 10.43 -7.64 0.66
C ASN A 37 9.33 -8.27 1.47
N ASN A 38 9.25 -9.60 1.44
CA ASN A 38 8.30 -10.36 2.25
C ASN A 38 6.86 -9.90 2.04
N LEU A 39 6.49 -9.70 0.78
CA LEU A 39 5.13 -9.31 0.45
C LEU A 39 4.18 -10.45 0.80
N PRO A 40 2.99 -10.14 1.34
CA PRO A 40 2.07 -11.17 1.85
C PRO A 40 1.23 -11.82 0.76
N PHE A 41 1.87 -12.60 -0.11
CA PHE A 41 1.17 -13.35 -1.14
C PHE A 41 0.48 -14.58 -0.55
N ILE A 42 -0.71 -14.87 -1.05
CA ILE A 42 -1.49 -16.00 -0.60
C ILE A 42 -2.27 -16.60 -1.77
N ASP A 43 -2.58 -17.90 -1.67
CA ASP A 43 -3.31 -18.60 -2.71
C ASP A 43 -4.81 -18.26 -2.62
N GLN A 44 -5.47 -18.18 -3.78
CA GLN A 44 -6.90 -17.84 -3.82
C GLN A 44 -7.78 -18.87 -3.10
N ASN A 45 -7.29 -20.10 -2.93
CA ASN A 45 -8.02 -21.15 -2.23
C ASN A 45 -7.68 -21.24 -0.75
N SER A 46 -6.85 -20.33 -0.23
CA SER A 46 -6.52 -20.31 1.19
C SER A 46 -7.75 -19.97 2.01
N ILE A 47 -7.88 -20.61 3.18
CA ILE A 47 -9.00 -20.33 4.06
C ILE A 47 -8.76 -19.00 4.80
N VAL A 48 -9.84 -18.45 5.35
CA VAL A 48 -9.78 -17.14 5.98
C VAL A 48 -8.76 -17.07 7.11
N GLN A 49 -8.59 -18.15 7.86
CA GLN A 49 -7.61 -18.18 8.95
C GLN A 49 -6.20 -17.97 8.42
N ASP A 50 -5.85 -18.62 7.32
CA ASP A 50 -4.53 -18.46 6.72
C ASP A 50 -4.36 -17.05 6.16
N VAL A 51 -5.43 -16.46 5.64
CA VAL A 51 -5.40 -15.07 5.18
C VAL A 51 -5.04 -14.14 6.34
N LEU A 52 -5.70 -14.32 7.48
CA LEU A 52 -5.48 -13.48 8.65
C LEU A 52 -4.05 -13.61 9.18
N VAL A 53 -3.52 -14.83 9.21
CA VAL A 53 -2.14 -15.07 9.62
C VAL A 53 -1.18 -14.34 8.69
N LYS A 54 -1.40 -14.44 7.39
CA LYS A 54 -0.52 -13.80 6.41
C LYS A 54 -0.57 -12.28 6.52
N MET A 55 -1.75 -11.71 6.74
CA MET A 55 -1.89 -10.28 6.92
C MET A 55 -1.13 -9.80 8.16
N THR A 56 -1.20 -10.58 9.24
CA THR A 56 -0.50 -10.24 10.47
C THR A 56 1.01 -10.30 10.27
N GLU A 57 1.50 -11.34 9.59
CA GLU A 57 2.93 -11.48 9.33
C GLU A 57 3.46 -10.37 8.45
N GLY A 58 2.69 -9.96 7.45
CA GLY A 58 3.11 -8.93 6.51
C GLY A 58 3.09 -7.52 7.08
N ARG A 59 2.28 -7.30 8.12
CA ARG A 59 2.17 -6.00 8.80
C ARG A 59 1.76 -4.86 7.88
N LEU A 60 1.07 -5.18 6.78
CA LEU A 60 0.62 -4.16 5.83
C LEU A 60 -0.88 -3.97 5.85
N GLY A 61 -1.59 -4.77 6.65
CA GLY A 61 -3.04 -4.69 6.70
C GLY A 61 -3.70 -5.21 5.43
N LEU A 62 -2.97 -5.99 4.64
CA LEU A 62 -3.52 -6.58 3.43
C LEU A 62 -2.84 -7.90 3.11
N ALA A 63 -3.47 -8.67 2.22
CA ALA A 63 -2.87 -9.86 1.62
C ALA A 63 -3.03 -9.74 0.10
N LEU A 64 -2.03 -10.24 -0.61
CA LEU A 64 -2.02 -10.24 -2.07
C LEU A 64 -2.41 -11.63 -2.54
N VAL A 65 -3.54 -11.74 -3.25
CA VAL A 65 -4.03 -13.03 -3.69
C VAL A 65 -3.48 -13.34 -5.06
N GLY A 66 -2.68 -14.40 -5.16
CA GLY A 66 -2.04 -14.79 -6.40
C GLY A 66 -0.54 -14.84 -6.27
N THR A 67 0.13 -14.52 -7.36
CA THR A 67 1.59 -14.53 -7.42
C THR A 67 2.09 -13.17 -7.90
N LYS A 68 3.42 -13.00 -7.84
CA LYS A 68 4.04 -11.81 -8.36
C LYS A 68 3.69 -11.59 -9.83
N GLU A 69 3.65 -12.65 -10.60
CA GLU A 69 3.38 -12.59 -12.04
C GLU A 69 1.90 -12.47 -12.35
N GLU A 70 1.06 -12.96 -11.47
CA GLU A 70 -0.38 -12.98 -11.73
C GLU A 70 -1.14 -12.68 -10.45
N LEU A 71 -1.47 -11.43 -10.26
CA LEU A 71 -2.24 -10.96 -9.09
C LEU A 71 -3.73 -11.12 -9.39
N ASN A 72 -4.43 -11.88 -8.55
CA ASN A 72 -5.87 -12.08 -8.71
C ASN A 72 -6.68 -11.03 -7.97
N GLY A 73 -6.16 -10.52 -6.88
CA GLY A 73 -6.84 -9.49 -6.11
C GLY A 73 -6.11 -9.20 -4.83
N VAL A 74 -6.71 -8.33 -3.99
CA VAL A 74 -6.16 -8.02 -2.69
C VAL A 74 -7.25 -8.12 -1.62
N ILE A 75 -6.83 -8.42 -0.38
CA ILE A 75 -7.73 -8.48 0.75
C ILE A 75 -7.22 -7.48 1.78
N THR A 76 -8.09 -6.58 2.22
CA THR A 76 -7.75 -5.59 3.25
C THR A 76 -8.56 -5.85 4.50
N ASP A 77 -8.20 -5.14 5.59
CA ASP A 77 -8.96 -5.23 6.84
C ASP A 77 -10.43 -4.89 6.62
N GLY A 78 -10.70 -3.92 5.74
CA GLY A 78 -12.08 -3.56 5.43
C GLY A 78 -12.85 -4.70 4.77
N ASP A 79 -12.18 -5.42 3.88
CA ASP A 79 -12.80 -6.57 3.22
C ASP A 79 -13.13 -7.66 4.23
N ILE A 80 -12.23 -7.90 5.18
CA ILE A 80 -12.46 -8.89 6.23
C ILE A 80 -13.65 -8.48 7.09
N ARG A 81 -13.72 -7.23 7.50
CA ARG A 81 -14.80 -6.76 8.35
C ARG A 81 -16.16 -6.85 7.65
N ARG A 82 -16.19 -6.48 6.37
CA ARG A 82 -17.45 -6.58 5.61
C ARG A 82 -17.91 -8.01 5.48
N ALA A 83 -16.98 -8.92 5.20
CA ALA A 83 -17.32 -10.33 5.08
C ALA A 83 -17.80 -10.92 6.40
N LEU A 84 -17.19 -10.49 7.51
CA LEU A 84 -17.59 -10.97 8.82
C LEU A 84 -19.02 -10.54 9.16
N ILE A 85 -19.39 -9.34 8.77
CA ILE A 85 -20.73 -8.83 9.02
C ILE A 85 -21.77 -9.51 8.14
N ASP A 86 -21.42 -9.76 6.88
CA ASP A 86 -22.37 -10.22 5.87
C ASP A 86 -22.54 -11.72 5.81
N ASN A 87 -21.60 -12.50 6.35
CA ASN A 87 -21.60 -13.96 6.18
C ASN A 87 -21.65 -14.68 7.51
N LYS A 88 -22.62 -15.59 7.62
CA LYS A 88 -22.75 -16.42 8.81
C LYS A 88 -21.68 -17.52 8.86
N ASN A 89 -21.19 -17.94 7.69
CA ASN A 89 -20.19 -18.99 7.58
C ASN A 89 -18.82 -18.40 7.23
N PHE A 90 -18.46 -17.33 7.92
CA PHE A 90 -17.22 -16.60 7.65
C PHE A 90 -16.00 -17.52 7.63
N SER A 91 -15.92 -18.47 8.58
CA SER A 91 -14.76 -19.35 8.69
C SER A 91 -14.60 -20.30 7.50
N GLU A 92 -15.63 -20.44 6.67
CA GLU A 92 -15.57 -21.31 5.49
C GLU A 92 -15.18 -20.55 4.23
N LEU A 93 -15.03 -19.24 4.32
CA LEU A 93 -14.67 -18.44 3.16
C LEU A 93 -13.21 -18.66 2.79
N LYS A 94 -12.93 -18.48 1.51
CA LYS A 94 -11.56 -18.56 0.98
C LYS A 94 -11.11 -17.19 0.52
N ALA A 95 -9.82 -17.07 0.24
CA ALA A 95 -9.26 -15.79 -0.20
C ALA A 95 -10.01 -15.23 -1.40
N LYS A 96 -10.38 -16.09 -2.35
CA LYS A 96 -11.10 -15.64 -3.54
C LYS A 96 -12.48 -15.06 -3.23
N ASP A 97 -13.07 -15.46 -2.10
CA ASP A 97 -14.38 -14.96 -1.69
C ASP A 97 -14.26 -13.60 -0.99
N LEU A 98 -13.09 -13.30 -0.47
CA LEU A 98 -12.84 -12.07 0.30
C LEU A 98 -12.22 -10.97 -0.53
N MET A 99 -11.49 -11.32 -1.58
CA MET A 99 -10.64 -10.38 -2.29
C MET A 99 -11.41 -9.37 -3.12
N ASN A 100 -10.79 -8.21 -3.28
CA ASN A 100 -11.18 -7.23 -4.29
C ASN A 100 -10.38 -7.56 -5.55
N PRO A 101 -11.04 -7.97 -6.65
CA PRO A 101 -10.32 -8.37 -7.86
C PRO A 101 -9.76 -7.19 -8.66
N ASN A 102 -10.13 -5.96 -8.29
CA ASN A 102 -9.68 -4.76 -9.00
C ASN A 102 -9.01 -3.78 -8.04
N PRO A 103 -7.84 -4.15 -7.49
CA PRO A 103 -7.15 -3.27 -6.56
C PRO A 103 -6.59 -2.04 -7.28
N LEU A 104 -6.43 -0.96 -6.52
CA LEU A 104 -5.77 0.22 -7.04
C LEU A 104 -4.29 -0.10 -7.22
N THR A 105 -3.75 0.22 -8.39
CA THR A 105 -2.36 -0.06 -8.70
C THR A 105 -1.65 1.19 -9.20
N ALA A 106 -0.32 1.16 -9.13
CA ALA A 106 0.52 2.20 -9.68
C ALA A 106 1.77 1.55 -10.25
N LEU A 107 2.47 2.27 -11.11
CA LEU A 107 3.77 1.84 -11.60
C LEU A 107 4.85 2.31 -10.62
N GLU A 108 5.93 1.54 -10.51
CA GLU A 108 7.02 1.89 -9.60
C GLU A 108 7.65 3.23 -9.95
N SER A 109 7.54 3.66 -11.20
CA SER A 109 8.08 4.93 -11.66
C SER A 109 7.14 6.11 -11.47
N ASP A 110 5.92 5.87 -11.00
CA ASP A 110 4.97 6.95 -10.77
C ASP A 110 5.47 7.85 -9.64
N ASN A 111 5.05 9.12 -9.70
CA ASN A 111 5.38 10.07 -8.64
C ASN A 111 4.64 9.70 -7.36
N LEU A 112 5.36 9.73 -6.25
CA LEU A 112 4.79 9.31 -4.97
C LEU A 112 3.58 10.16 -4.57
N GLN A 113 3.65 11.46 -4.74
CA GLN A 113 2.53 12.32 -4.36
C GLN A 113 1.28 12.07 -5.20
N VAL A 114 1.46 11.78 -6.47
CA VAL A 114 0.32 11.46 -7.35
C VAL A 114 -0.31 10.15 -6.88
N ALA A 115 0.51 9.16 -6.54
CA ALA A 115 -0.01 7.89 -6.05
C ALA A 115 -0.76 8.07 -4.74
N GLU A 116 -0.20 8.84 -3.82
CA GLU A 116 -0.86 9.10 -2.53
C GLU A 116 -2.17 9.84 -2.71
N LYS A 117 -2.22 10.78 -3.64
CA LYS A 117 -3.46 11.50 -3.92
C LYS A 117 -4.54 10.54 -4.42
N ARG A 118 -4.15 9.62 -5.32
CA ARG A 118 -5.09 8.61 -5.82
C ARG A 118 -5.62 7.75 -4.69
N MET A 119 -4.74 7.37 -3.76
CA MET A 119 -5.14 6.56 -2.62
C MET A 119 -6.15 7.30 -1.74
N ARG A 120 -5.90 8.58 -1.47
CA ARG A 120 -6.83 9.37 -0.66
C ARG A 120 -8.17 9.54 -1.35
N GLU A 121 -8.15 9.79 -2.66
CA GLU A 121 -9.40 9.95 -3.42
C GLU A 121 -10.19 8.65 -3.46
N ALA A 122 -9.51 7.54 -3.55
CA ALA A 122 -10.15 6.23 -3.54
C ALA A 122 -10.47 5.73 -2.14
N LYS A 123 -10.01 6.44 -1.11
CA LYS A 123 -10.23 6.10 0.30
C LYS A 123 -9.65 4.74 0.66
N VAL A 124 -8.47 4.46 0.13
CA VAL A 124 -7.73 3.24 0.45
C VAL A 124 -6.41 3.62 1.10
N GLN A 125 -5.89 2.72 1.94
CA GLN A 125 -4.65 2.95 2.65
C GLN A 125 -3.48 2.21 2.04
N CYS A 126 -3.74 1.32 1.10
CA CYS A 126 -2.71 0.51 0.47
C CYS A 126 -2.89 0.53 -1.04
N LEU A 127 -1.78 0.41 -1.75
CA LEU A 127 -1.78 0.42 -3.20
C LEU A 127 -0.74 -0.58 -3.68
N VAL A 128 -1.10 -1.40 -4.66
CA VAL A 128 -0.20 -2.38 -5.24
C VAL A 128 0.66 -1.71 -6.30
N VAL A 129 1.97 -1.99 -6.28
CA VAL A 129 2.91 -1.39 -7.21
C VAL A 129 3.39 -2.45 -8.20
N LYS A 130 3.35 -2.10 -9.47
CA LYS A 130 3.76 -3.01 -10.54
C LYS A 130 4.88 -2.40 -11.37
N ASN A 131 5.63 -3.28 -12.05
CA ASN A 131 6.65 -2.83 -13.00
C ASN A 131 6.04 -2.80 -14.40
N PRO A 132 6.80 -2.34 -15.42
CA PRO A 132 6.27 -2.26 -16.79
C PRO A 132 5.82 -3.59 -17.38
N THR A 133 6.32 -4.71 -16.86
CA THR A 133 5.89 -6.03 -17.31
C THR A 133 4.71 -6.57 -16.55
N ASN A 134 4.05 -5.71 -15.75
CA ASN A 134 2.84 -6.04 -15.01
C ASN A 134 3.04 -7.00 -13.84
N GLU A 135 4.27 -7.08 -13.34
CA GLU A 135 4.56 -7.87 -12.14
C GLU A 135 4.44 -7.03 -10.91
N VAL A 136 3.98 -7.64 -9.82
CA VAL A 136 3.90 -6.95 -8.51
C VAL A 136 5.30 -6.83 -7.94
N VAL A 137 5.74 -5.60 -7.71
CA VAL A 137 7.07 -5.35 -7.16
C VAL A 137 7.05 -4.75 -5.77
N GLY A 138 5.90 -4.29 -5.31
CA GLY A 138 5.84 -3.72 -3.99
C GLY A 138 4.44 -3.27 -3.60
N VAL A 139 4.35 -2.69 -2.41
CA VAL A 139 3.12 -2.13 -1.88
C VAL A 139 3.44 -0.80 -1.22
N ILE A 140 2.60 0.19 -1.47
CA ILE A 140 2.67 1.49 -0.80
C ILE A 140 1.55 1.53 0.23
N GLN A 141 1.86 2.06 1.40
CA GLN A 141 0.89 2.23 2.48
C GLN A 141 0.99 3.65 3.01
N ILE A 142 -0.17 4.26 3.25
CA ILE A 142 -0.20 5.58 3.88
C ILE A 142 -0.96 5.48 5.19
N PHE A 143 -0.55 6.31 6.14
CA PHE A 143 -1.20 6.42 7.45
C PHE A 143 -1.76 7.83 7.58
N GLU A 144 -2.99 7.92 8.05
CA GLU A 144 -3.64 9.22 8.26
C GLU A 144 -4.02 9.42 9.70
#